data_67ff778a9cff8b21d05663da6a45abc5
#
_entry.id   67ff778a9cff8b21d05663da6a45abc5
#
_cell.length_a   1.000
_cell.length_b   1.000
_cell.length_c   1.000
_cell.angle_alpha   90.00
_cell.angle_beta   90.00
_cell.angle_gamma   90.00
#
_symmetry.space_group_name_H-M   'P 1'
#
loop_
_entity.id
_entity.type
_entity.pdbx_description
1 polymer ?
#
loop_
_entity_poly.entity_id
_entity_poly.type
_entity_poly.pdbx_seq_one_letter_code
_entity_poly.pdbx_strand_id
1 'polypeptide(L)'
;FSGSDIVLDGKMIKKAFAVIGNPISHSLSPVLHNYWFKKYNINASYISMNLEEKNIFEIIKKIKNKELNGLNVTLPYKQRVIPHLDELVNDAKSTNSVNTIYLDEQSKIVGENTDVYGIQAAYLKGISNIDNKKALIIGAGGVSPSVIFSLLKSKIKNITVVNRTYEKSVFLKKRFESINVLKWETLKDELINYDIIVNATSIGLKNGNNFEF
;
A
#
# COMPACT_ATOMS: atom_id res chain seq x y z
N PHE A 1 3.15 -17.34 8.63
CA PHE A 1 1.78 -17.67 9.07
C PHE A 1 1.70 -19.16 9.31
N SER A 2 1.87 -19.63 10.56
CA SER A 2 1.52 -20.98 10.99
C SER A 2 0.01 -21.00 11.19
N GLY A 3 -0.70 -21.58 10.24
CA GLY A 3 -2.15 -21.70 10.31
C GLY A 3 -2.56 -22.81 11.25
N SER A 4 -2.72 -22.52 12.52
CA SER A 4 -3.52 -23.39 13.39
C SER A 4 -5.00 -23.13 13.08
N ASP A 5 -5.68 -24.11 12.47
CA ASP A 5 -7.12 -24.08 12.30
C ASP A 5 -7.78 -24.06 13.68
N ILE A 6 -8.59 -23.02 13.94
CA ILE A 6 -9.36 -22.96 15.19
C ILE A 6 -10.53 -23.92 15.02
N VAL A 7 -10.54 -25.00 15.78
CA VAL A 7 -11.67 -25.94 15.87
C VAL A 7 -12.49 -25.55 17.10
N LEU A 8 -13.71 -25.04 16.90
CA LEU A 8 -14.71 -24.89 17.94
C LEU A 8 -15.84 -25.87 17.65
N ASP A 9 -16.16 -26.70 18.62
CA ASP A 9 -17.23 -27.72 18.56
C ASP A 9 -17.17 -28.67 17.35
N GLY A 10 -15.95 -29.08 16.94
CA GLY A 10 -15.77 -30.00 15.82
C GLY A 10 -16.01 -29.42 14.42
N LYS A 11 -16.34 -28.13 14.31
CA LYS A 11 -16.50 -27.43 13.03
C LYS A 11 -15.27 -26.55 12.74
N MET A 12 -14.66 -26.74 11.58
CA MET A 12 -13.62 -25.83 11.08
C MET A 12 -14.23 -24.45 10.79
N ILE A 13 -13.81 -23.43 11.53
CA ILE A 13 -14.26 -22.06 11.28
C ILE A 13 -13.55 -21.54 10.03
N LYS A 14 -14.32 -21.13 9.04
CA LYS A 14 -13.79 -20.52 7.82
C LYS A 14 -13.23 -19.14 8.15
N LYS A 15 -11.93 -18.96 7.93
CA LYS A 15 -11.27 -17.63 8.08
C LYS A 15 -11.78 -16.64 7.02
N ALA A 16 -12.05 -15.41 7.42
CA ALA A 16 -12.56 -14.36 6.54
C ALA A 16 -11.54 -13.22 6.42
N PHE A 17 -11.22 -12.84 5.19
CA PHE A 17 -10.32 -11.74 4.85
C PHE A 17 -10.97 -10.82 3.82
N ALA A 18 -10.54 -9.58 3.78
CA ALA A 18 -11.05 -8.63 2.80
C ALA A 18 -9.99 -7.62 2.34
N VAL A 19 -10.27 -6.95 1.23
CA VAL A 19 -9.61 -5.69 0.85
C VAL A 19 -10.64 -4.58 0.81
N ILE A 20 -10.30 -3.43 1.41
CA ILE A 20 -11.11 -2.21 1.36
C ILE A 20 -10.48 -1.14 0.50
N GLY A 21 -11.32 -0.40 -0.21
CA GLY A 21 -10.97 0.74 -1.05
C GLY A 21 -12.20 1.41 -1.61
N ASN A 22 -12.02 2.52 -2.35
CA ASN A 22 -13.11 3.17 -3.06
C ASN A 22 -12.56 3.99 -4.25
N PRO A 23 -12.84 3.56 -5.52
CA PRO A 23 -13.50 2.31 -5.91
C PRO A 23 -12.60 1.08 -5.72
N ILE A 24 -13.19 -0.11 -5.52
CA ILE A 24 -12.45 -1.37 -5.28
C ILE A 24 -12.82 -2.50 -6.28
N SER A 25 -13.80 -2.28 -7.14
CA SER A 25 -14.34 -3.32 -8.05
C SER A 25 -13.30 -3.95 -8.97
N HIS A 26 -12.19 -3.25 -9.23
CA HIS A 26 -11.13 -3.71 -10.14
C HIS A 26 -10.02 -4.50 -9.43
N SER A 27 -10.12 -4.69 -8.11
CA SER A 27 -9.10 -5.39 -7.36
C SER A 27 -9.01 -6.87 -7.75
N LEU A 28 -7.80 -7.31 -8.10
CA LEU A 28 -7.49 -8.71 -8.36
C LEU A 28 -7.14 -9.49 -7.10
N SER A 29 -7.07 -8.84 -5.94
CA SER A 29 -6.72 -9.49 -4.67
C SER A 29 -7.63 -10.66 -4.32
N PRO A 30 -8.98 -10.60 -4.49
CA PRO A 30 -9.84 -11.74 -4.24
C PRO A 30 -9.52 -12.96 -5.11
N VAL A 31 -9.22 -12.75 -6.39
CA VAL A 31 -8.86 -13.83 -7.32
C VAL A 31 -7.56 -14.50 -6.86
N LEU A 32 -6.55 -13.69 -6.55
CA LEU A 32 -5.23 -14.17 -6.15
C LEU A 32 -5.26 -14.94 -4.82
N HIS A 33 -5.86 -14.34 -3.78
CA HIS A 33 -5.90 -14.95 -2.45
C HIS A 33 -6.77 -16.21 -2.41
N ASN A 34 -7.95 -16.19 -3.04
CA ASN A 34 -8.81 -17.38 -3.08
C ASN A 34 -8.18 -18.53 -3.89
N TYR A 35 -7.40 -18.21 -4.95
CA TYR A 35 -6.62 -19.22 -5.65
C TYR A 35 -5.59 -19.87 -4.70
N TRP A 36 -4.86 -19.10 -3.92
CA TRP A 36 -3.89 -19.66 -2.97
C TRP A 36 -4.57 -20.42 -1.84
N PHE A 37 -5.69 -19.95 -1.30
CA PHE A 37 -6.45 -20.68 -0.29
C PHE A 37 -6.85 -22.06 -0.81
N LYS A 38 -7.36 -22.15 -2.03
CA LYS A 38 -7.67 -23.42 -2.67
C LYS A 38 -6.43 -24.28 -2.89
N LYS A 39 -5.35 -23.71 -3.43
CA LYS A 39 -4.11 -24.42 -3.74
C LYS A 39 -3.46 -25.06 -2.51
N TYR A 40 -3.52 -24.36 -1.38
CA TYR A 40 -2.90 -24.81 -0.12
C TYR A 40 -3.88 -25.40 0.88
N ASN A 41 -5.12 -25.70 0.46
CA ASN A 41 -6.18 -26.26 1.30
C ASN A 41 -6.44 -25.44 2.58
N ILE A 42 -6.36 -24.11 2.48
CA ILE A 42 -6.65 -23.20 3.58
C ILE A 42 -8.16 -22.94 3.59
N ASN A 43 -8.84 -23.25 4.71
CA ASN A 43 -10.27 -22.95 4.87
C ASN A 43 -10.50 -21.47 5.13
N ALA A 44 -10.47 -20.68 4.08
CA ALA A 44 -10.60 -19.23 4.14
C ALA A 44 -11.33 -18.67 2.92
N SER A 45 -11.80 -17.43 3.04
CA SER A 45 -12.34 -16.64 1.93
C SER A 45 -11.80 -15.24 1.95
N TYR A 46 -11.66 -14.65 0.77
CA TYR A 46 -11.20 -13.28 0.58
C TYR A 46 -12.17 -12.54 -0.36
N ILE A 47 -12.63 -11.37 0.06
CA ILE A 47 -13.57 -10.54 -0.70
C ILE A 47 -13.06 -9.11 -0.88
N SER A 48 -13.59 -8.38 -1.86
CA SER A 48 -13.43 -6.93 -1.97
C SER A 48 -14.65 -6.22 -1.37
N MET A 49 -14.41 -5.13 -0.65
CA MET A 49 -15.47 -4.34 -0.03
C MET A 49 -15.29 -2.87 -0.42
N ASN A 50 -16.25 -2.35 -1.20
CA ASN A 50 -16.32 -0.91 -1.44
C ASN A 50 -16.80 -0.24 -0.15
N LEU A 51 -16.00 0.65 0.40
CA LEU A 51 -16.23 1.23 1.73
C LEU A 51 -16.32 2.75 1.62
N GLU A 52 -17.24 3.35 2.36
CA GLU A 52 -17.23 4.78 2.63
C GLU A 52 -16.33 5.07 3.84
N GLU A 53 -15.66 6.22 3.86
CA GLU A 53 -14.70 6.58 4.91
C GLU A 53 -15.30 6.50 6.32
N LYS A 54 -16.54 6.93 6.49
CA LYS A 54 -17.25 6.88 7.78
C LYS A 54 -17.38 5.49 8.38
N ASN A 55 -17.24 4.44 7.55
CA ASN A 55 -17.39 3.04 7.98
C ASN A 55 -16.04 2.36 8.29
N ILE A 56 -14.91 3.10 8.23
CA ILE A 56 -13.58 2.53 8.51
C ILE A 56 -13.52 1.96 9.94
N PHE A 57 -14.02 2.69 10.92
CA PHE A 57 -14.02 2.24 12.31
C PHE A 57 -14.79 0.91 12.47
N GLU A 58 -15.98 0.80 11.88
CA GLU A 58 -16.81 -0.39 12.00
C GLU A 58 -16.17 -1.62 11.35
N ILE A 59 -15.51 -1.47 10.20
CA ILE A 59 -14.84 -2.61 9.57
C ILE A 59 -13.61 -3.06 10.37
N ILE A 60 -12.87 -2.12 10.97
CA ILE A 60 -11.72 -2.45 11.82
C ILE A 60 -12.19 -3.14 13.12
N LYS A 61 -13.31 -2.72 13.69
CA LYS A 61 -13.92 -3.35 14.86
C LYS A 61 -14.26 -4.84 14.60
N LYS A 62 -14.61 -5.22 13.36
CA LYS A 62 -14.80 -6.62 13.00
C LYS A 62 -13.55 -7.48 13.15
N ILE A 63 -12.36 -6.89 12.98
CA ILE A 63 -11.09 -7.58 13.25
C ILE A 63 -10.95 -7.81 14.76
N LYS A 64 -11.25 -6.79 15.58
CA LYS A 64 -11.22 -6.90 17.04
C LYS A 64 -12.16 -8.00 17.56
N ASN A 65 -13.34 -8.12 16.95
CA ASN A 65 -14.35 -9.11 17.28
C ASN A 65 -14.06 -10.49 16.65
N LYS A 66 -12.97 -10.65 15.88
CA LYS A 66 -12.62 -11.89 15.17
C LYS A 66 -13.65 -12.33 14.10
N GLU A 67 -14.51 -11.41 13.66
CA GLU A 67 -15.40 -11.60 12.50
C GLU A 67 -14.63 -11.53 11.18
N LEU A 68 -13.53 -10.77 11.17
CA LEU A 68 -12.51 -10.76 10.12
C LEU A 68 -11.16 -11.14 10.71
N ASN A 69 -10.40 -11.97 10.00
CA ASN A 69 -9.07 -12.41 10.43
C ASN A 69 -7.95 -11.48 9.93
N GLY A 70 -8.25 -10.63 8.98
CA GLY A 70 -7.33 -9.63 8.46
C GLY A 70 -7.94 -8.82 7.33
N LEU A 71 -7.34 -7.67 7.07
CA LEU A 71 -7.84 -6.70 6.13
C LEU A 71 -6.68 -6.10 5.33
N ASN A 72 -6.78 -6.11 3.99
CA ASN A 72 -5.93 -5.26 3.18
C ASN A 72 -6.60 -3.91 2.93
N VAL A 73 -5.78 -2.89 2.77
CA VAL A 73 -6.21 -1.51 2.57
C VAL A 73 -5.57 -0.94 1.31
N THR A 74 -6.41 -0.38 0.44
CA THR A 74 -5.92 0.33 -0.74
C THR A 74 -6.48 1.76 -0.82
N LEU A 75 -6.32 2.40 -1.96
CA LEU A 75 -6.78 3.76 -2.22
C LEU A 75 -8.27 3.94 -1.85
N PRO A 76 -8.63 5.03 -1.15
CA PRO A 76 -7.82 6.15 -0.65
C PRO A 76 -7.43 6.00 0.84
N TYR A 77 -7.53 4.82 1.45
CA TYR A 77 -7.62 4.64 2.90
C TYR A 77 -6.31 4.30 3.62
N LYS A 78 -5.19 4.09 2.89
CA LYS A 78 -3.91 3.66 3.49
C LYS A 78 -3.38 4.53 4.65
N GLN A 79 -3.70 5.82 4.67
CA GLN A 79 -3.36 6.72 5.76
C GLN A 79 -4.55 6.94 6.73
N ARG A 80 -5.77 6.85 6.21
CA ARG A 80 -6.99 7.15 6.96
C ARG A 80 -7.36 6.08 7.99
N VAL A 81 -6.87 4.87 7.82
CA VAL A 81 -7.07 3.77 8.79
C VAL A 81 -6.21 3.93 10.04
N ILE A 82 -5.09 4.67 9.96
CA ILE A 82 -4.08 4.75 11.04
C ILE A 82 -4.66 5.20 12.39
N PRO A 83 -5.54 6.22 12.47
CA PRO A 83 -6.12 6.64 13.74
C PRO A 83 -6.96 5.57 14.47
N HIS A 84 -7.31 4.49 13.78
CA HIS A 84 -8.15 3.41 14.28
C HIS A 84 -7.35 2.15 14.68
N LEU A 85 -6.01 2.21 14.64
CA LEU A 85 -5.12 1.10 14.94
C LEU A 85 -4.46 1.29 16.29
N ASP A 86 -4.18 0.19 16.98
CA ASP A 86 -3.47 0.21 18.25
C ASP A 86 -1.95 0.41 18.05
N GLU A 87 -1.40 -0.13 16.96
CA GLU A 87 0.04 -0.07 16.67
C GLU A 87 0.34 -0.10 15.18
N LEU A 88 1.39 0.64 14.77
CA LEU A 88 2.04 0.47 13.47
C LEU A 88 3.32 -0.33 13.64
N VAL A 89 3.60 -1.25 12.72
CA VAL A 89 4.82 -2.07 12.74
C VAL A 89 5.61 -1.92 11.44
N ASN A 90 6.88 -2.31 11.49
CA ASN A 90 7.77 -2.37 10.33
C ASN A 90 7.75 -1.07 9.48
N ASP A 91 7.64 -1.23 8.19
CA ASP A 91 7.67 -0.14 7.23
C ASP A 91 6.46 0.80 7.30
N ALA A 92 5.36 0.39 7.98
CA ALA A 92 4.22 1.27 8.23
C ALA A 92 4.58 2.48 9.12
N LYS A 93 5.47 2.30 10.10
CA LYS A 93 5.98 3.39 10.95
C LYS A 93 6.71 4.45 10.11
N SER A 94 7.59 4.00 9.23
CA SER A 94 8.42 4.88 8.40
C SER A 94 7.63 5.56 7.28
N THR A 95 6.66 4.85 6.69
CA THR A 95 5.88 5.37 5.56
C THR A 95 4.62 6.12 5.99
N ASN A 96 4.10 5.89 7.22
CA ASN A 96 2.76 6.32 7.65
C ASN A 96 1.68 5.93 6.63
N SER A 97 1.80 4.71 6.14
CA SER A 97 0.91 4.14 5.14
C SER A 97 0.71 2.67 5.47
N VAL A 98 -0.53 2.25 5.58
CA VAL A 98 -0.93 0.89 5.97
C VAL A 98 -1.65 0.24 4.82
N ASN A 99 -1.25 -0.96 4.43
CA ASN A 99 -1.96 -1.77 3.46
C ASN A 99 -2.42 -3.13 4.01
N THR A 100 -2.05 -3.45 5.25
CA THR A 100 -2.40 -4.72 5.90
C THR A 100 -2.74 -4.46 7.37
N ILE A 101 -3.88 -4.98 7.83
CA ILE A 101 -4.35 -4.84 9.22
C ILE A 101 -4.72 -6.23 9.73
N TYR A 102 -4.28 -6.54 10.95
CA TYR A 102 -4.56 -7.81 11.60
C TYR A 102 -4.56 -7.66 13.13
N LEU A 103 -5.04 -8.69 13.82
CA LEU A 103 -4.95 -8.80 15.27
C LEU A 103 -3.69 -9.59 15.62
N ASP A 104 -2.84 -9.05 16.48
CA ASP A 104 -1.66 -9.75 16.99
C ASP A 104 -2.00 -10.73 18.13
N GLU A 105 -0.98 -11.43 18.63
CA GLU A 105 -1.12 -12.38 19.74
C GLU A 105 -1.54 -11.70 21.06
N GLN A 106 -1.30 -10.40 21.20
CA GLN A 106 -1.68 -9.58 22.36
C GLN A 106 -3.07 -8.94 22.19
N SER A 107 -3.79 -9.33 21.14
CA SER A 107 -5.10 -8.77 20.77
C SER A 107 -5.08 -7.26 20.48
N LYS A 108 -3.96 -6.74 19.99
CA LYS A 108 -3.86 -5.39 19.42
C LYS A 108 -4.18 -5.41 17.94
N ILE A 109 -4.81 -4.35 17.46
CA ILE A 109 -5.04 -4.12 16.03
C ILE A 109 -3.78 -3.47 15.45
N VAL A 110 -3.07 -4.22 14.63
CA VAL A 110 -1.77 -3.84 14.07
C VAL A 110 -1.90 -3.45 12.61
N GLY A 111 -1.26 -2.34 12.23
CA GLY A 111 -1.12 -1.91 10.85
C GLY A 111 0.29 -2.12 10.32
N GLU A 112 0.39 -2.73 9.16
CA GLU A 112 1.64 -3.04 8.48
C GLU A 112 1.66 -2.52 7.04
N ASN A 113 2.85 -2.34 6.47
CA ASN A 113 3.05 -1.97 5.08
C ASN A 113 3.93 -2.99 4.36
N THR A 114 3.32 -3.75 3.47
CA THR A 114 4.01 -4.74 2.62
C THR A 114 4.35 -4.18 1.23
N ASP A 115 3.89 -2.98 0.87
CA ASP A 115 4.19 -2.35 -0.41
C ASP A 115 5.68 -2.10 -0.58
N VAL A 116 6.37 -1.68 0.50
CA VAL A 116 7.82 -1.40 0.48
C VAL A 116 8.61 -2.63 0.06
N TYR A 117 8.35 -3.77 0.68
CA TYR A 117 8.96 -5.04 0.30
C TYR A 117 8.62 -5.44 -1.13
N GLY A 118 7.33 -5.31 -1.50
CA GLY A 118 6.86 -5.65 -2.85
C GLY A 118 7.57 -4.84 -3.93
N ILE A 119 7.73 -3.53 -3.72
CA ILE A 119 8.44 -2.64 -4.66
C ILE A 119 9.92 -3.04 -4.77
N GLN A 120 10.58 -3.27 -3.64
CA GLN A 120 11.99 -3.68 -3.65
C GLN A 120 12.19 -5.03 -4.35
N ALA A 121 11.38 -6.02 -4.02
CA ALA A 121 11.52 -7.37 -4.54
C ALA A 121 11.16 -7.50 -6.03
N ALA A 122 10.11 -6.78 -6.47
CA ALA A 122 9.59 -6.90 -7.84
C ALA A 122 10.27 -5.97 -8.84
N TYR A 123 10.67 -4.77 -8.42
CA TYR A 123 11.10 -3.73 -9.36
C TYR A 123 12.53 -3.27 -9.16
N LEU A 124 13.05 -3.24 -7.94
CA LEU A 124 14.37 -2.67 -7.66
C LEU A 124 15.47 -3.73 -7.59
N LYS A 125 15.12 -4.96 -7.24
CA LYS A 125 16.06 -6.08 -7.20
C LYS A 125 16.52 -6.42 -8.62
N GLY A 126 17.80 -6.20 -8.91
CA GLY A 126 18.39 -6.48 -10.21
C GLY A 126 18.73 -5.24 -11.04
N ILE A 127 18.40 -4.03 -10.57
CA ILE A 127 18.91 -2.80 -11.19
C ILE A 127 20.38 -2.64 -10.80
N SER A 128 21.27 -2.67 -11.80
CA SER A 128 22.71 -2.48 -11.58
C SER A 128 23.00 -1.02 -11.20
N ASN A 129 23.95 -0.81 -10.27
CA ASN A 129 24.41 0.52 -9.82
C ASN A 129 23.24 1.43 -9.38
N ILE A 130 22.28 0.85 -8.67
CA ILE A 130 21.02 1.50 -8.30
C ILE A 130 21.24 2.76 -7.44
N ASP A 131 22.30 2.80 -6.65
CA ASP A 131 22.70 3.93 -5.79
C ASP A 131 23.06 5.20 -6.56
N ASN A 132 23.50 5.08 -7.82
CA ASN A 132 23.83 6.20 -8.71
C ASN A 132 22.64 6.64 -9.58
N LYS A 133 21.51 5.96 -9.49
CA LYS A 133 20.32 6.25 -10.30
C LYS A 133 19.53 7.44 -9.77
N LYS A 134 18.93 8.20 -10.70
CA LYS A 134 17.98 9.26 -10.41
C LYS A 134 16.56 8.74 -10.61
N ALA A 135 15.72 8.92 -9.61
CA ALA A 135 14.34 8.45 -9.64
C ALA A 135 13.34 9.60 -9.60
N LEU A 136 12.34 9.54 -10.48
CA LEU A 136 11.19 10.42 -10.51
C LEU A 136 9.94 9.65 -10.09
N ILE A 137 9.21 10.18 -9.13
CA ILE A 137 7.91 9.65 -8.71
C ILE A 137 6.84 10.64 -9.16
N ILE A 138 5.94 10.17 -10.02
CA ILE A 138 4.79 10.95 -10.49
C ILE A 138 3.60 10.59 -9.60
N GLY A 139 3.18 11.52 -8.76
CA GLY A 139 2.11 11.35 -7.79
C GLY A 139 2.56 11.48 -6.34
N ALA A 140 1.69 12.04 -5.50
CA ALA A 140 1.89 12.20 -4.06
C ALA A 140 0.69 11.64 -3.28
N GLY A 141 0.24 10.45 -3.67
CA GLY A 141 -0.88 9.73 -3.07
C GLY A 141 -0.47 8.74 -1.98
N GLY A 142 -1.39 7.87 -1.59
CA GLY A 142 -1.20 6.92 -0.47
C GLY A 142 -0.09 5.88 -0.66
N VAL A 143 0.33 5.59 -1.90
CA VAL A 143 1.44 4.67 -2.18
C VAL A 143 2.79 5.37 -2.25
N SER A 144 2.81 6.68 -2.51
CA SER A 144 4.05 7.43 -2.74
C SER A 144 5.03 7.37 -1.56
N PRO A 145 4.60 7.41 -0.29
CA PRO A 145 5.51 7.18 0.85
C PRO A 145 6.22 5.83 0.79
N SER A 146 5.51 4.77 0.37
CA SER A 146 6.10 3.43 0.25
C SER A 146 7.11 3.36 -0.90
N VAL A 147 6.83 4.03 -2.02
CA VAL A 147 7.76 4.14 -3.15
C VAL A 147 9.03 4.89 -2.74
N ILE A 148 8.88 6.08 -2.14
CA ILE A 148 10.02 6.88 -1.64
C ILE A 148 10.88 6.05 -0.69
N PHE A 149 10.26 5.43 0.30
CA PHE A 149 10.99 4.66 1.31
C PHE A 149 11.69 3.42 0.71
N SER A 150 11.07 2.75 -0.27
CA SER A 150 11.69 1.64 -1.00
C SER A 150 12.94 2.07 -1.75
N LEU A 151 12.88 3.23 -2.42
CA LEU A 151 14.03 3.79 -3.14
C LEU A 151 15.15 4.17 -2.18
N LEU A 152 14.83 4.81 -1.06
CA LEU A 152 15.80 5.16 -0.01
C LEU A 152 16.47 3.91 0.60
N LYS A 153 15.68 2.88 0.93
CA LYS A 153 16.20 1.59 1.41
C LYS A 153 17.12 0.92 0.38
N SER A 154 16.87 1.15 -0.90
CA SER A 154 17.72 0.69 -2.00
C SER A 154 18.91 1.61 -2.30
N LYS A 155 19.17 2.59 -1.42
CA LYS A 155 20.29 3.55 -1.48
C LYS A 155 20.24 4.56 -2.62
N ILE A 156 19.11 4.72 -3.30
CA ILE A 156 18.93 5.80 -4.28
C ILE A 156 18.86 7.13 -3.51
N LYS A 157 19.78 8.05 -3.84
CA LYS A 157 19.91 9.35 -3.15
C LYS A 157 19.17 10.47 -3.89
N ASN A 158 19.05 10.36 -5.21
CA ASN A 158 18.44 11.39 -6.05
C ASN A 158 16.98 10.99 -6.35
N ILE A 159 16.07 11.36 -5.47
CA ILE A 159 14.63 11.07 -5.61
C ILE A 159 13.91 12.40 -5.76
N THR A 160 13.13 12.53 -6.82
CA THR A 160 12.29 13.69 -7.07
C THR A 160 10.82 13.27 -7.11
N VAL A 161 9.96 14.06 -6.50
CA VAL A 161 8.51 13.84 -6.52
C VAL A 161 7.83 14.98 -7.25
N VAL A 162 6.95 14.65 -8.16
CA VAL A 162 6.09 15.60 -8.88
C VAL A 162 4.63 15.22 -8.67
N ASN A 163 3.77 16.21 -8.44
CA ASN A 163 2.34 15.99 -8.35
C ASN A 163 1.57 17.21 -8.88
N ARG A 164 0.45 17.00 -9.55
CA ARG A 164 -0.41 18.07 -10.07
C ARG A 164 -0.78 19.10 -8.99
N THR A 165 -1.07 18.64 -7.77
CA THR A 165 -1.21 19.50 -6.58
C THR A 165 0.16 19.58 -5.91
N TYR A 166 0.89 20.66 -6.16
CA TYR A 166 2.28 20.85 -5.72
C TYR A 166 2.47 20.69 -4.21
N GLU A 167 1.53 21.20 -3.42
CA GLU A 167 1.54 21.17 -1.95
C GLU A 167 1.61 19.76 -1.38
N LYS A 168 1.04 18.77 -2.08
CA LYS A 168 1.14 17.35 -1.67
C LYS A 168 2.56 16.83 -1.79
N SER A 169 3.30 17.25 -2.81
CA SER A 169 4.73 16.89 -2.95
C SER A 169 5.57 17.57 -1.87
N VAL A 170 5.28 18.84 -1.57
CA VAL A 170 5.93 19.59 -0.48
C VAL A 170 5.66 18.92 0.88
N PHE A 171 4.45 18.44 1.11
CA PHE A 171 4.12 17.70 2.33
C PHE A 171 4.94 16.41 2.47
N LEU A 172 5.14 15.68 1.38
CA LEU A 172 6.03 14.50 1.37
C LEU A 172 7.48 14.88 1.65
N LYS A 173 7.97 16.02 1.12
CA LYS A 173 9.32 16.52 1.40
C LYS A 173 9.53 16.84 2.88
N LYS A 174 8.54 17.38 3.58
CA LYS A 174 8.62 17.61 5.02
C LYS A 174 8.85 16.32 5.82
N ARG A 175 8.38 15.20 5.31
CA ARG A 175 8.54 13.89 5.93
C ARG A 175 9.83 13.18 5.49
N PHE A 176 10.18 13.30 4.21
CA PHE A 176 11.36 12.71 3.59
C PHE A 176 12.30 13.84 3.14
N GLU A 177 13.05 14.41 4.06
CA GLU A 177 13.85 15.64 3.82
C GLU A 177 14.82 15.52 2.63
N SER A 178 15.30 14.29 2.35
CA SER A 178 16.26 13.99 1.29
C SER A 178 15.68 14.01 -0.13
N ILE A 179 14.36 14.10 -0.30
CA ILE A 179 13.76 14.13 -1.65
C ILE A 179 13.72 15.56 -2.20
N ASN A 180 13.68 15.67 -3.52
CA ASN A 180 13.41 16.89 -4.25
C ASN A 180 11.94 16.96 -4.69
N VAL A 181 11.48 18.16 -4.98
CA VAL A 181 10.12 18.40 -5.48
C VAL A 181 10.21 19.16 -6.80
N LEU A 182 9.46 18.69 -7.78
CA LEU A 182 9.36 19.29 -9.12
C LEU A 182 7.96 19.86 -9.32
N LYS A 183 7.85 20.98 -10.05
CA LYS A 183 6.57 21.54 -10.47
C LYS A 183 6.02 20.73 -11.64
N TRP A 184 4.69 20.58 -11.70
CA TRP A 184 4.03 19.78 -12.74
C TRP A 184 4.31 20.29 -14.15
N GLU A 185 4.38 21.61 -14.32
CA GLU A 185 4.58 22.31 -15.58
C GLU A 185 5.93 21.98 -16.23
N THR A 186 6.95 21.65 -15.41
CA THR A 186 8.28 21.31 -15.91
C THR A 186 8.49 19.81 -16.14
N LEU A 187 7.50 18.97 -15.80
CA LEU A 187 7.61 17.51 -15.83
C LEU A 187 8.08 17.00 -17.18
N LYS A 188 7.48 17.49 -18.27
CA LYS A 188 7.77 17.02 -19.63
C LYS A 188 9.24 17.16 -20.00
N ASP A 189 9.82 18.33 -19.72
CA ASP A 189 11.20 18.66 -20.09
C ASP A 189 12.22 17.93 -19.20
N GLU A 190 11.80 17.59 -17.98
CA GLU A 190 12.66 16.95 -16.98
C GLU A 190 12.72 15.42 -17.06
N LEU A 191 11.75 14.78 -17.76
CA LEU A 191 11.67 13.31 -17.84
C LEU A 191 12.96 12.63 -18.27
N ILE A 192 13.68 13.23 -19.22
CA ILE A 192 14.93 12.69 -19.77
C ILE A 192 16.08 12.63 -18.75
N ASN A 193 15.96 13.37 -17.66
CA ASN A 193 16.99 13.48 -16.63
C ASN A 193 16.95 12.34 -15.60
N TYR A 194 16.00 11.40 -15.71
CA TYR A 194 15.78 10.33 -14.74
C TYR A 194 16.00 8.95 -15.35
N ASP A 195 16.63 8.07 -14.58
CA ASP A 195 16.86 6.67 -14.93
C ASP A 195 15.65 5.78 -14.59
N ILE A 196 14.90 6.15 -13.55
CA ILE A 196 13.76 5.41 -13.01
C ILE A 196 12.57 6.35 -12.92
N ILE A 197 11.46 5.99 -13.56
CA ILE A 197 10.21 6.73 -13.48
C ILE A 197 9.14 5.82 -12.88
N VAL A 198 8.51 6.26 -11.79
CA VAL A 198 7.45 5.52 -11.11
C VAL A 198 6.15 6.29 -11.18
N ASN A 199 5.15 5.72 -11.85
CA ASN A 199 3.79 6.24 -11.80
C ASN A 199 3.09 5.77 -10.50
N ALA A 200 2.96 6.69 -9.55
CA ALA A 200 2.26 6.50 -8.29
C ALA A 200 0.87 7.18 -8.26
N THR A 201 0.32 7.46 -9.44
CA THR A 201 -1.02 8.02 -9.63
C THR A 201 -2.03 6.96 -10.03
N SER A 202 -3.30 7.34 -10.14
CA SER A 202 -4.35 6.52 -10.74
C SER A 202 -4.41 6.62 -12.28
N ILE A 203 -3.55 7.43 -12.91
CA ILE A 203 -3.49 7.59 -14.36
C ILE A 203 -3.04 6.26 -14.98
N GLY A 204 -3.76 5.82 -16.03
CA GLY A 204 -3.52 4.54 -16.70
C GLY A 204 -4.26 3.34 -16.08
N LEU A 205 -4.97 3.50 -14.97
CA LEU A 205 -5.97 2.50 -14.54
C LEU A 205 -7.17 2.54 -15.50
N LYS A 206 -7.88 1.40 -15.65
CA LYS A 206 -9.13 1.35 -16.43
C LYS A 206 -10.05 2.49 -15.99
N ASN A 207 -10.45 3.35 -16.91
CA ASN A 207 -11.20 4.61 -16.71
C ASN A 207 -10.37 5.79 -16.13
N GLY A 208 -9.06 5.70 -16.05
CA GLY A 208 -8.19 6.83 -15.73
C GLY A 208 -7.84 7.65 -16.98
N ASN A 209 -7.65 8.97 -16.79
CA ASN A 209 -7.13 9.83 -17.84
C ASN A 209 -5.72 9.37 -18.27
N ASN A 210 -5.35 9.62 -19.51
CA ASN A 210 -3.96 9.48 -19.96
C ASN A 210 -3.10 10.65 -19.43
N PHE A 211 -1.78 10.46 -19.43
CA PHE A 211 -0.88 11.60 -19.25
C PHE A 211 -1.00 12.51 -20.47
N GLU A 212 -1.39 13.76 -20.24
CA GLU A 212 -1.31 14.84 -21.21
C GLU A 212 -0.04 15.65 -20.90
N PHE A 213 0.91 15.59 -21.82
CA PHE A 213 2.19 16.31 -21.76
C PHE A 213 2.21 17.44 -22.79
#